data_59d55b62a1aaab86aa25ddd272c85f22
#
_entry.id   59d55b62a1aaab86aa25ddd272c85f22
#
_cell.length_a   1.000
_cell.length_b   1.000
_cell.length_c   1.000
_cell.angle_alpha   90.00
_cell.angle_beta   90.00
_cell.angle_gamma   90.00
#
_symmetry.space_group_name_H-M   'P 1'
#
loop_
_entity.id
_entity.type
_entity.pdbx_description
1 polymer ?
#
loop_
_entity_poly.entity_id
_entity_poly.type
_entity_poly.pdbx_seq_one_letter_code
_entity_poly.pdbx_strand_id
1 'polypeptide(L)'
;MDDSVHRGIVIRQSSYGEAHRMLSVFTEDMGIVKAVRYGVRGKKTSNAAAFQVLSYGDFRLRPSGSGVMTAVSADIKDGFYPVSEDIAKLSLVSYLADITQWLLGEGNPDRRVLSLFLNTVYAAAYRGDSLEKLKCVYELKLMCACGYMPDISGCAECGAEPRYMRIGSGEFFCKEHRRRGDTELSEGAVQLMRYVVTCPDKRMLAFEAAEEVCAEAGAAAERYVAAQCGREFRSLAYYKSMRDTFC
;
A
#
# COMPACT_ATOMS: atom_id res chain seq x y z
N MET A 1 -7.99 32.86 -1.47
CA MET A 1 -8.15 31.40 -1.65
C MET A 1 -8.43 30.84 -0.27
N ASP A 2 -9.60 30.25 -0.09
CA ASP A 2 -10.05 29.78 1.23
C ASP A 2 -9.42 28.43 1.58
N ASP A 3 -9.22 28.20 2.88
CA ASP A 3 -8.77 26.92 3.41
C ASP A 3 -9.91 25.91 3.29
N SER A 4 -9.59 24.69 2.89
CA SER A 4 -10.53 23.56 2.89
C SER A 4 -10.04 22.43 3.79
N VAL A 5 -10.96 21.64 4.30
CA VAL A 5 -10.66 20.53 5.18
C VAL A 5 -10.82 19.21 4.42
N HIS A 6 -9.78 18.40 4.44
CA HIS A 6 -9.71 17.13 3.72
C HIS A 6 -9.32 16.01 4.67
N ARG A 7 -10.11 14.94 4.70
CA ARG A 7 -9.78 13.75 5.46
C ARG A 7 -8.77 12.92 4.72
N GLY A 8 -7.71 12.48 5.41
CA GLY A 8 -6.67 11.69 4.78
C GLY A 8 -5.57 11.25 5.74
N ILE A 9 -4.52 10.69 5.19
CA ILE A 9 -3.34 10.19 5.92
C ILE A 9 -2.05 10.69 5.27
N VAL A 10 -1.07 11.07 6.08
CA VAL A 10 0.27 11.41 5.57
C VAL A 10 1.01 10.13 5.21
N ILE A 11 1.27 9.91 3.94
CA ILE A 11 1.96 8.71 3.43
C ILE A 11 3.45 8.92 3.20
N ARG A 12 3.91 10.17 3.08
CA ARG A 12 5.32 10.52 2.89
C ARG A 12 5.64 11.89 3.45
N GLN A 13 6.85 12.03 3.95
CA GLN A 13 7.42 13.29 4.40
C GLN A 13 8.86 13.42 3.90
N SER A 14 9.26 14.61 3.44
CA SER A 14 10.64 14.94 3.09
C SER A 14 11.01 16.35 3.51
N SER A 15 12.30 16.65 3.61
CA SER A 15 12.76 18.01 3.86
C SER A 15 12.46 18.89 2.63
N TYR A 16 12.04 20.13 2.88
CA TYR A 16 11.83 21.15 1.86
C TYR A 16 12.48 22.46 2.32
N GLY A 17 13.62 22.80 1.74
CA GLY A 17 14.45 23.89 2.24
C GLY A 17 14.95 23.62 3.68
N GLU A 18 15.36 24.68 4.38
CA GLU A 18 15.99 24.56 5.70
C GLU A 18 15.00 24.30 6.85
N ALA A 19 13.78 24.84 6.76
CA ALA A 19 12.83 24.85 7.87
C ALA A 19 11.42 24.33 7.52
N HIS A 20 11.26 23.67 6.37
CA HIS A 20 9.95 23.25 5.88
C HIS A 20 9.93 21.74 5.64
N ARG A 21 8.73 21.18 5.53
CA ARG A 21 8.48 19.79 5.16
C ARG A 21 7.55 19.72 3.96
N MET A 22 7.89 18.87 3.00
CA MET A 22 6.99 18.45 1.94
C MET A 22 6.28 17.18 2.39
N LEU A 23 4.97 17.18 2.32
CA LEU A 23 4.10 16.07 2.68
C LEU A 23 3.43 15.53 1.41
N SER A 24 3.28 14.21 1.34
CA SER A 24 2.27 13.59 0.47
C SER A 24 1.12 13.14 1.37
N VAL A 25 -0.05 13.71 1.17
CA VAL A 25 -1.27 13.38 1.93
C VAL A 25 -2.23 12.66 1.00
N PHE A 26 -2.61 11.43 1.34
CA PHE A 26 -3.62 10.68 0.63
C PHE A 26 -4.99 11.00 1.22
N THR A 27 -5.80 11.75 0.46
CA THR A 27 -7.09 12.28 0.89
C THR A 27 -8.27 11.57 0.23
N GLU A 28 -9.45 11.64 0.86
CA GLU A 28 -10.68 10.99 0.35
C GLU A 28 -11.21 11.61 -0.94
N ASP A 29 -11.00 12.91 -1.11
CA ASP A 29 -11.67 13.72 -2.13
C ASP A 29 -10.72 14.32 -3.18
N MET A 30 -9.42 14.43 -2.88
CA MET A 30 -8.44 14.97 -3.83
C MET A 30 -7.38 13.93 -4.25
N GLY A 31 -7.44 12.69 -3.74
CA GLY A 31 -6.39 11.70 -3.97
C GLY A 31 -5.09 12.06 -3.24
N ILE A 32 -3.96 11.71 -3.82
CA ILE A 32 -2.65 12.01 -3.24
C ILE A 32 -2.24 13.44 -3.64
N VAL A 33 -2.10 14.31 -2.66
CA VAL A 33 -1.72 15.71 -2.86
C VAL A 33 -0.40 16.03 -2.17
N LYS A 34 0.38 16.91 -2.79
CA LYS A 34 1.57 17.49 -2.16
C LYS A 34 1.20 18.75 -1.37
N ALA A 35 1.69 18.81 -0.13
CA ALA A 35 1.47 19.98 0.72
C ALA A 35 2.76 20.38 1.43
N VAL A 36 3.08 21.68 1.46
CA VAL A 36 4.20 22.22 2.22
C VAL A 36 3.71 22.61 3.61
N ARG A 37 4.42 22.12 4.63
CA ARG A 37 4.31 22.62 6.00
C ARG A 37 5.47 23.56 6.28
N TYR A 38 5.18 24.84 6.48
CA TYR A 38 6.15 25.87 6.78
C TYR A 38 6.48 25.95 8.27
N GLY A 39 7.72 26.35 8.62
CA GLY A 39 8.09 26.75 9.96
C GLY A 39 8.24 25.60 10.98
N VAL A 40 8.72 24.43 10.60
CA VAL A 40 8.79 23.24 11.47
C VAL A 40 9.92 23.31 12.54
N ARG A 41 10.86 24.24 12.46
CA ARG A 41 12.02 24.37 13.37
C ARG A 41 11.87 25.37 14.52
N GLY A 42 10.69 25.99 14.72
CA GLY A 42 10.48 26.96 15.79
C GLY A 42 9.87 26.36 17.06
N LYS A 43 10.30 26.80 18.26
CA LYS A 43 9.78 26.38 19.58
C LYS A 43 8.27 26.62 19.81
N LYS A 44 7.56 27.21 18.86
CA LYS A 44 6.12 27.54 18.93
C LYS A 44 5.23 26.77 17.94
N THR A 45 5.74 25.73 17.26
CA THR A 45 4.91 24.93 16.36
C THR A 45 4.10 23.91 17.17
N SER A 46 2.97 24.34 17.70
CA SER A 46 2.05 23.53 18.52
C SER A 46 1.38 22.36 17.78
N ASN A 47 1.87 21.95 16.61
CA ASN A 47 1.24 20.88 15.83
C ASN A 47 2.23 20.13 14.91
N ALA A 48 3.53 20.09 15.23
CA ALA A 48 4.51 19.40 14.40
C ALA A 48 4.24 17.87 14.35
N ALA A 49 3.75 17.30 15.43
CA ALA A 49 3.41 15.88 15.54
C ALA A 49 2.24 15.50 14.61
N ALA A 50 1.32 16.41 14.35
CA ALA A 50 0.15 16.16 13.51
C ALA A 50 0.46 15.96 12.01
N PHE A 51 1.68 16.25 11.59
CA PHE A 51 2.11 16.12 10.20
C PHE A 51 3.17 15.05 9.99
N GLN A 52 3.32 14.13 10.94
CA GLN A 52 4.21 12.98 10.79
C GLN A 52 3.63 11.95 9.82
N VAL A 53 4.49 11.12 9.26
CA VAL A 53 4.05 9.97 8.45
C VAL A 53 3.11 9.11 9.29
N LEU A 54 2.06 8.62 8.69
CA LEU A 54 0.93 7.86 9.27
C LEU A 54 -0.06 8.68 10.11
N SER A 55 0.12 9.99 10.28
CA SER A 55 -0.93 10.82 10.87
C SER A 55 -2.19 10.76 10.01
N TYR A 56 -3.28 10.22 10.56
CA TYR A 56 -4.61 10.15 9.95
C TYR A 56 -5.56 11.12 10.63
N GLY A 57 -6.27 11.95 9.86
CA GLY A 57 -7.18 12.94 10.42
C GLY A 57 -7.74 13.89 9.37
N ASP A 58 -8.20 15.04 9.84
CA ASP A 58 -8.76 16.10 9.04
C ASP A 58 -7.71 17.21 8.85
N PHE A 59 -7.20 17.35 7.62
CA PHE A 59 -6.15 18.30 7.25
C PHE A 59 -6.77 19.55 6.65
N ARG A 60 -6.44 20.72 7.21
CA ARG A 60 -6.78 22.02 6.61
C ARG A 60 -5.67 22.38 5.62
N LEU A 61 -6.02 22.38 4.35
CA LEU A 61 -5.11 22.67 3.25
C LEU A 61 -5.55 23.96 2.54
N ARG A 62 -4.57 24.74 2.10
CA ARG A 62 -4.77 25.97 1.31
C ARG A 62 -4.13 25.81 -0.06
N PRO A 63 -4.84 26.06 -1.16
CA PRO A 63 -4.24 26.11 -2.49
C PRO A 63 -3.13 27.16 -2.56
N SER A 64 -2.02 26.84 -3.24
CA SER A 64 -1.00 27.82 -3.61
C SER A 64 -0.92 27.93 -5.13
N GLY A 65 -0.44 29.05 -5.64
CA GLY A 65 -0.37 29.29 -7.09
C GLY A 65 0.59 28.36 -7.84
N SER A 66 1.35 27.49 -7.13
CA SER A 66 2.32 26.56 -7.71
C SER A 66 1.80 25.14 -7.92
N GLY A 67 0.52 24.87 -7.67
CA GLY A 67 -0.06 23.51 -7.70
C GLY A 67 0.24 22.67 -6.47
N VAL A 68 1.08 23.16 -5.55
CA VAL A 68 1.35 22.51 -4.26
C VAL A 68 0.50 23.18 -3.18
N MET A 69 -0.14 22.39 -2.32
CA MET A 69 -0.96 22.92 -1.22
C MET A 69 -0.07 23.46 -0.08
N THR A 70 -0.65 24.30 0.78
CA THR A 70 -0.05 24.65 2.07
C THR A 70 -0.78 23.91 3.17
N ALA A 71 -0.08 23.14 3.99
CA ALA A 71 -0.65 22.47 5.16
C ALA A 71 -0.73 23.47 6.33
N VAL A 72 -1.95 23.92 6.65
CA VAL A 72 -2.23 24.98 7.64
C VAL A 72 -2.32 24.38 9.06
N SER A 73 -3.22 23.41 9.26
CA SER A 73 -3.44 22.70 10.51
C SER A 73 -3.98 21.29 10.25
N ALA A 74 -3.95 20.44 11.26
CA ALA A 74 -4.57 19.12 11.18
C ALA A 74 -5.19 18.77 12.54
N ASP A 75 -6.33 18.07 12.49
CA ASP A 75 -6.99 17.43 13.64
C ASP A 75 -6.82 15.91 13.47
N ILE A 76 -5.94 15.33 14.29
CA ILE A 76 -5.50 13.93 14.14
C ILE A 76 -6.41 13.01 14.93
N LYS A 77 -6.91 11.98 14.24
CA LYS A 77 -7.74 10.92 14.82
C LYS A 77 -6.92 9.72 15.26
N ASP A 78 -5.89 9.36 14.47
CA ASP A 78 -4.97 8.29 14.79
C ASP A 78 -3.57 8.60 14.20
N GLY A 79 -2.53 8.30 14.96
CA GLY A 79 -1.13 8.41 14.52
C GLY A 79 -0.49 7.06 14.18
N PHE A 80 -1.21 5.94 14.35
CA PHE A 80 -0.74 4.56 14.17
C PHE A 80 0.64 4.30 14.79
N TYR A 81 0.85 4.83 16.00
CA TYR A 81 2.14 4.78 16.71
C TYR A 81 2.79 3.39 16.77
N PRO A 82 2.03 2.27 16.98
CA PRO A 82 2.64 0.94 16.99
C PRO A 82 3.31 0.52 15.67
N VAL A 83 2.96 1.18 14.55
CA VAL A 83 3.68 0.99 13.28
C VAL A 83 4.98 1.80 13.28
N SER A 84 4.96 3.02 13.81
CA SER A 84 6.14 3.89 13.84
C SER A 84 7.23 3.42 14.80
N GLU A 85 6.86 2.64 15.82
CA GLU A 85 7.78 2.07 16.82
C GLU A 85 8.43 0.76 16.37
N ASP A 86 7.96 0.16 15.27
CA ASP A 86 8.45 -1.10 14.72
C ASP A 86 9.00 -0.86 13.30
N ILE A 87 10.31 -1.03 13.13
CA ILE A 87 10.98 -0.75 11.86
C ILE A 87 10.51 -1.64 10.71
N ALA A 88 10.16 -2.91 10.98
CA ALA A 88 9.66 -3.83 9.97
C ALA A 88 8.25 -3.40 9.51
N LYS A 89 7.37 -3.06 10.44
CA LYS A 89 6.03 -2.52 10.13
C LYS A 89 6.11 -1.21 9.35
N LEU A 90 6.94 -0.27 9.83
CA LEU A 90 7.10 1.04 9.19
C LEU A 90 7.66 0.90 7.77
N SER A 91 8.64 0.02 7.57
CA SER A 91 9.22 -0.23 6.25
C SER A 91 8.23 -0.89 5.29
N LEU A 92 7.40 -1.84 5.78
CA LEU A 92 6.32 -2.40 4.99
C LEU A 92 5.33 -1.32 4.56
N VAL A 93 4.80 -0.53 5.50
CA VAL A 93 3.80 0.50 5.18
C VAL A 93 4.39 1.57 4.25
N SER A 94 5.67 1.89 4.38
CA SER A 94 6.37 2.79 3.43
C SER A 94 6.41 2.21 2.01
N TYR A 95 6.64 0.90 1.87
CA TYR A 95 6.55 0.22 0.59
C TYR A 95 5.12 0.26 0.02
N LEU A 96 4.11 -0.06 0.84
CA LEU A 96 2.71 -0.01 0.42
C LEU A 96 2.31 1.41 -0.04
N ALA A 97 2.79 2.45 0.64
CA ALA A 97 2.59 3.83 0.22
C ALA A 97 3.25 4.15 -1.14
N ASP A 98 4.47 3.64 -1.38
CA ASP A 98 5.18 3.83 -2.64
C ASP A 98 4.44 3.22 -3.82
N ILE A 99 3.98 1.97 -3.72
CA ILE A 99 3.22 1.31 -4.80
C ILE A 99 1.88 1.99 -5.03
N THR A 100 1.22 2.43 -3.96
CA THR A 100 -0.05 3.19 -4.06
C THR A 100 0.15 4.50 -4.80
N GLN A 101 1.16 5.27 -4.40
CA GLN A 101 1.47 6.55 -5.06
C GLN A 101 1.85 6.36 -6.53
N TRP A 102 2.56 5.27 -6.86
CA TRP A 102 2.92 4.96 -8.24
C TRP A 102 1.71 4.66 -9.11
N LEU A 103 0.78 3.83 -8.62
CA LEU A 103 -0.37 3.37 -9.38
C LEU A 103 -1.47 4.42 -9.52
N LEU A 104 -1.76 5.18 -8.46
CA LEU A 104 -2.79 6.22 -8.51
C LEU A 104 -2.29 7.52 -9.15
N GLY A 105 -1.00 7.83 -9.00
CA GLY A 105 -0.49 9.16 -9.34
C GLY A 105 -0.97 10.23 -8.34
N GLU A 106 -0.79 11.50 -8.72
CA GLU A 106 -1.24 12.65 -7.93
C GLU A 106 -2.61 13.14 -8.41
N GLY A 107 -3.45 13.61 -7.47
CA GLY A 107 -4.72 14.26 -7.81
C GLY A 107 -5.86 13.33 -8.24
N ASN A 108 -5.70 12.01 -8.13
CA ASN A 108 -6.72 11.03 -8.47
C ASN A 108 -7.34 10.44 -7.20
N PRO A 109 -8.54 10.88 -6.78
CA PRO A 109 -9.17 10.35 -5.59
C PRO A 109 -9.71 8.93 -5.82
N ASP A 110 -9.36 8.03 -4.91
CA ASP A 110 -9.92 6.68 -4.85
C ASP A 110 -10.16 6.29 -3.38
N ARG A 111 -11.42 6.38 -2.97
CA ARG A 111 -11.83 6.04 -1.59
C ARG A 111 -11.66 4.55 -1.27
N ARG A 112 -11.75 3.68 -2.26
CA ARG A 112 -11.57 2.24 -2.07
C ARG A 112 -10.10 1.94 -1.75
N VAL A 113 -9.18 2.51 -2.52
CA VAL A 113 -7.74 2.34 -2.28
C VAL A 113 -7.32 3.01 -0.97
N LEU A 114 -7.85 4.20 -0.64
CA LEU A 114 -7.58 4.82 0.67
C LEU A 114 -8.08 3.94 1.83
N SER A 115 -9.28 3.38 1.72
CA SER A 115 -9.82 2.46 2.72
C SER A 115 -8.99 1.18 2.84
N LEU A 116 -8.53 0.62 1.72
CA LEU A 116 -7.62 -0.52 1.69
C LEU A 116 -6.32 -0.20 2.44
N PHE A 117 -5.72 0.95 2.16
CA PHE A 117 -4.49 1.41 2.82
C PHE A 117 -4.69 1.57 4.33
N LEU A 118 -5.72 2.30 4.74
CA LEU A 118 -6.04 2.53 6.17
C LEU A 118 -6.31 1.23 6.92
N ASN A 119 -7.09 0.30 6.34
CA ASN A 119 -7.37 -0.99 6.96
C ASN A 119 -6.12 -1.85 7.12
N THR A 120 -5.19 -1.79 6.17
CA THR A 120 -3.93 -2.53 6.24
C THR A 120 -3.00 -1.92 7.29
N VAL A 121 -2.89 -0.58 7.36
CA VAL A 121 -2.13 0.12 8.40
C VAL A 121 -2.72 -0.17 9.79
N TYR A 122 -4.05 -0.16 9.92
CA TYR A 122 -4.74 -0.52 11.16
C TYR A 122 -4.44 -1.96 11.58
N ALA A 123 -4.48 -2.91 10.65
CA ALA A 123 -4.15 -4.31 10.93
C ALA A 123 -2.69 -4.47 11.38
N ALA A 124 -1.75 -3.78 10.73
CA ALA A 124 -0.34 -3.76 11.14
C ALA A 124 -0.15 -3.16 12.55
N ALA A 125 -0.93 -2.12 12.90
CA ALA A 125 -0.85 -1.46 14.19
C ALA A 125 -1.46 -2.30 15.33
N TYR A 126 -2.66 -2.88 15.12
CA TYR A 126 -3.52 -3.29 16.23
C TYR A 126 -4.03 -4.73 16.17
N ARG A 127 -3.86 -5.47 15.06
CA ARG A 127 -4.45 -6.81 14.92
C ARG A 127 -3.47 -7.96 15.09
N GLY A 128 -2.17 -7.73 14.93
CA GLY A 128 -1.16 -8.79 15.01
C GLY A 128 -1.14 -9.75 13.81
N ASP A 129 -1.76 -9.38 12.67
CA ASP A 129 -1.61 -10.11 11.41
C ASP A 129 -0.13 -10.10 10.97
N SER A 130 0.37 -11.22 10.40
CA SER A 130 1.75 -11.28 9.94
C SER A 130 2.02 -10.28 8.80
N LEU A 131 3.23 -9.73 8.75
CA LEU A 131 3.60 -8.74 7.73
C LEU A 131 3.55 -9.34 6.32
N GLU A 132 3.86 -10.62 6.15
CA GLU A 132 3.76 -11.33 4.87
C GLU A 132 2.30 -11.42 4.40
N LYS A 133 1.38 -11.76 5.31
CA LYS A 133 -0.06 -11.76 5.02
C LYS A 133 -0.54 -10.38 4.59
N LEU A 134 -0.19 -9.34 5.36
CA LEU A 134 -0.59 -7.96 5.06
C LEU A 134 -0.05 -7.49 3.71
N LYS A 135 1.23 -7.78 3.43
CA LYS A 135 1.87 -7.45 2.14
C LYS A 135 1.15 -8.14 0.97
N CYS A 136 1.01 -9.46 1.02
CA CYS A 136 0.38 -10.25 -0.04
C CYS A 136 -1.05 -9.77 -0.33
N VAL A 137 -1.87 -9.60 0.72
CA VAL A 137 -3.26 -9.16 0.59
C VAL A 137 -3.34 -7.76 0.00
N TYR A 138 -2.51 -6.83 0.49
CA TYR A 138 -2.51 -5.47 0.00
C TYR A 138 -2.12 -5.38 -1.48
N GLU A 139 -1.03 -6.03 -1.87
CA GLU A 139 -0.55 -6.07 -3.25
C GLU A 139 -1.64 -6.56 -4.22
N LEU A 140 -2.25 -7.72 -3.92
CA LEU A 140 -3.31 -8.28 -4.76
C LEU A 140 -4.54 -7.39 -4.82
N LYS A 141 -5.00 -6.86 -3.69
CA LYS A 141 -6.17 -5.97 -3.63
C LYS A 141 -5.93 -4.64 -4.34
N LEU A 142 -4.73 -4.08 -4.22
CA LEU A 142 -4.35 -2.86 -4.92
C LEU A 142 -4.33 -3.10 -6.44
N MET A 143 -3.76 -4.21 -6.90
CA MET A 143 -3.80 -4.58 -8.32
C MET A 143 -5.24 -4.70 -8.82
N CYS A 144 -6.12 -5.37 -8.08
CA CYS A 144 -7.54 -5.46 -8.43
C CYS A 144 -8.22 -4.08 -8.50
N ALA A 145 -7.95 -3.20 -7.54
CA ALA A 145 -8.54 -1.87 -7.50
C ALA A 145 -8.06 -0.97 -8.65
N CYS A 146 -6.81 -1.15 -9.08
CA CYS A 146 -6.22 -0.38 -10.17
C CYS A 146 -6.45 -0.99 -11.58
N GLY A 147 -7.28 -2.04 -11.70
CA GLY A 147 -7.63 -2.64 -13.00
C GLY A 147 -6.66 -3.74 -13.48
N TYR A 148 -5.73 -4.15 -12.64
CA TYR A 148 -4.77 -5.23 -12.90
C TYR A 148 -5.14 -6.51 -12.13
N MET A 149 -6.42 -6.89 -12.14
CA MET A 149 -6.85 -8.10 -11.46
C MET A 149 -6.30 -9.35 -12.17
N PRO A 150 -5.54 -10.22 -11.48
CA PRO A 150 -5.08 -11.46 -12.09
C PRO A 150 -6.26 -12.40 -12.35
N ASP A 151 -6.23 -13.10 -13.50
CA ASP A 151 -7.26 -14.09 -13.87
C ASP A 151 -6.91 -15.45 -13.28
N ILE A 152 -7.46 -15.72 -12.12
CA ILE A 152 -7.26 -16.95 -11.34
C ILE A 152 -8.47 -17.87 -11.35
N SER A 153 -9.42 -17.66 -12.27
CA SER A 153 -10.63 -18.47 -12.40
C SER A 153 -10.36 -19.91 -12.76
N GLY A 154 -9.32 -20.15 -13.55
CA GLY A 154 -8.88 -21.46 -14.02
C GLY A 154 -7.70 -21.35 -14.97
N CYS A 155 -7.33 -22.44 -15.62
CA CYS A 155 -6.34 -22.41 -16.68
C CYS A 155 -6.87 -21.58 -17.86
N ALA A 156 -6.13 -20.57 -18.31
CA ALA A 156 -6.53 -19.68 -19.39
C ALA A 156 -6.76 -20.42 -20.74
N GLU A 157 -6.19 -21.62 -20.92
CA GLU A 157 -6.35 -22.41 -22.16
C GLU A 157 -7.50 -23.44 -22.06
N CYS A 158 -7.71 -24.10 -20.91
CA CYS A 158 -8.67 -25.21 -20.80
C CYS A 158 -9.60 -25.16 -19.58
N GLY A 159 -9.50 -24.15 -18.74
CA GLY A 159 -10.35 -23.99 -17.55
C GLY A 159 -10.03 -24.94 -16.38
N ALA A 160 -9.08 -25.88 -16.52
CA ALA A 160 -8.69 -26.80 -15.45
C ALA A 160 -8.08 -26.05 -14.26
N GLU A 161 -8.01 -26.71 -13.08
CA GLU A 161 -7.41 -26.12 -11.88
C GLU A 161 -5.95 -25.70 -12.12
N PRO A 162 -5.61 -24.42 -11.91
CA PRO A 162 -4.31 -23.88 -12.26
C PRO A 162 -3.28 -24.09 -11.14
N ARG A 163 -2.01 -24.17 -11.54
CA ARG A 163 -0.86 -24.32 -10.65
C ARG A 163 0.31 -23.41 -11.03
N TYR A 164 0.21 -22.71 -12.14
CA TYR A 164 1.29 -21.90 -12.70
C TYR A 164 0.78 -20.51 -13.03
N MET A 165 1.45 -19.48 -12.53
CA MET A 165 1.14 -18.09 -12.82
C MET A 165 2.12 -17.53 -13.85
N ARG A 166 1.60 -16.94 -14.91
CA ARG A 166 2.38 -16.11 -15.84
C ARG A 166 2.44 -14.68 -15.32
N ILE A 167 3.55 -14.34 -14.71
CA ILE A 167 3.73 -13.06 -14.02
C ILE A 167 3.46 -11.84 -14.92
N GLY A 168 3.86 -11.89 -16.18
CA GLY A 168 3.70 -10.75 -17.09
C GLY A 168 2.24 -10.42 -17.43
N SER A 169 1.37 -11.43 -17.57
CA SER A 169 -0.03 -11.23 -17.93
C SER A 169 -1.02 -11.37 -16.76
N GLY A 170 -0.60 -11.99 -15.65
CA GLY A 170 -1.50 -12.29 -14.53
C GLY A 170 -2.44 -13.48 -14.79
N GLU A 171 -2.24 -14.21 -15.89
CA GLU A 171 -3.00 -15.41 -16.21
C GLU A 171 -2.45 -16.63 -15.48
N PHE A 172 -3.33 -17.60 -15.27
CA PHE A 172 -2.98 -18.86 -14.64
C PHE A 172 -3.13 -20.04 -15.58
N PHE A 173 -2.29 -21.07 -15.39
CA PHE A 173 -2.21 -22.25 -16.24
C PHE A 173 -2.14 -23.54 -15.44
N CYS A 174 -2.69 -24.63 -16.00
CA CYS A 174 -2.48 -25.97 -15.48
C CYS A 174 -1.10 -26.53 -15.92
N LYS A 175 -0.76 -27.71 -15.44
CA LYS A 175 0.52 -28.38 -15.74
C LYS A 175 0.73 -28.59 -17.25
N GLU A 176 -0.34 -28.87 -18.00
CA GLU A 176 -0.27 -29.17 -19.44
C GLU A 176 -0.03 -27.90 -20.29
N HIS A 177 -0.51 -26.74 -19.83
CA HIS A 177 -0.46 -25.47 -20.59
C HIS A 177 0.59 -24.48 -20.04
N ARG A 178 1.37 -24.89 -19.05
CA ARG A 178 2.48 -24.06 -18.56
C ARG A 178 3.54 -23.84 -19.62
N ARG A 179 4.19 -22.67 -19.54
CA ARG A 179 5.37 -22.36 -20.37
C ARG A 179 6.61 -22.20 -19.49
N ARG A 180 7.76 -22.27 -20.13
CA ARG A 180 9.03 -21.98 -19.44
C ARG A 180 9.00 -20.56 -18.89
N GLY A 181 9.23 -20.40 -17.57
CA GLY A 181 9.23 -19.11 -16.88
C GLY A 181 7.93 -18.81 -16.14
N ASP A 182 6.86 -19.58 -16.33
CA ASP A 182 5.67 -19.51 -15.47
C ASP A 182 6.05 -19.94 -14.05
N THR A 183 5.48 -19.26 -13.05
CA THR A 183 5.76 -19.51 -11.63
C THR A 183 4.87 -20.61 -11.12
N GLU A 184 5.46 -21.72 -10.67
CA GLU A 184 4.72 -22.78 -9.98
C GLU A 184 4.28 -22.31 -8.60
N LEU A 185 3.04 -22.65 -8.22
CA LEU A 185 2.44 -22.31 -6.93
C LEU A 185 1.82 -23.56 -6.31
N SER A 186 1.91 -23.67 -4.99
CA SER A 186 1.19 -24.66 -4.23
C SER A 186 -0.32 -24.47 -4.37
N GLU A 187 -1.10 -25.51 -4.15
CA GLU A 187 -2.55 -25.40 -4.15
C GLU A 187 -3.04 -24.39 -3.12
N GLY A 188 -2.42 -24.37 -1.92
CA GLY A 188 -2.73 -23.39 -0.89
C GLY A 188 -2.48 -21.96 -1.34
N ALA A 189 -1.36 -21.69 -2.03
CA ALA A 189 -1.06 -20.35 -2.55
C ALA A 189 -2.07 -19.91 -3.63
N VAL A 190 -2.45 -20.80 -4.54
CA VAL A 190 -3.49 -20.52 -5.55
C VAL A 190 -4.83 -20.23 -4.88
N GLN A 191 -5.24 -21.04 -3.91
CA GLN A 191 -6.50 -20.84 -3.17
C GLN A 191 -6.49 -19.54 -2.37
N LEU A 192 -5.37 -19.21 -1.71
CA LEU A 192 -5.21 -17.95 -1.00
C LEU A 192 -5.33 -16.76 -1.94
N MET A 193 -4.60 -16.76 -3.05
CA MET A 193 -4.66 -15.69 -4.05
C MET A 193 -6.08 -15.56 -4.62
N ARG A 194 -6.74 -16.68 -4.94
CA ARG A 194 -8.13 -16.71 -5.41
C ARG A 194 -9.08 -16.09 -4.38
N TYR A 195 -8.95 -16.48 -3.10
CA TYR A 195 -9.74 -15.89 -2.02
C TYR A 195 -9.53 -14.37 -1.94
N VAL A 196 -8.29 -13.91 -1.90
CA VAL A 196 -7.97 -12.49 -1.78
C VAL A 196 -8.54 -11.69 -2.96
N VAL A 197 -8.36 -12.18 -4.19
CA VAL A 197 -8.83 -11.49 -5.40
C VAL A 197 -10.35 -11.39 -5.44
N THR A 198 -11.07 -12.43 -5.03
CA THR A 198 -12.54 -12.52 -5.18
C THR A 198 -13.33 -12.09 -3.95
N CYS A 199 -12.75 -12.12 -2.74
CA CYS A 199 -13.47 -11.75 -1.52
C CYS A 199 -13.80 -10.26 -1.48
N PRO A 200 -14.91 -9.85 -0.82
CA PRO A 200 -15.16 -8.44 -0.51
C PRO A 200 -14.04 -7.83 0.34
N ASP A 201 -13.74 -6.54 0.14
CA ASP A 201 -12.64 -5.85 0.83
C ASP A 201 -12.75 -5.94 2.36
N LYS A 202 -13.96 -5.95 2.92
CA LYS A 202 -14.21 -6.13 4.37
C LYS A 202 -13.74 -7.49 4.91
N ARG A 203 -13.56 -8.49 4.06
CA ARG A 203 -13.16 -9.86 4.42
C ARG A 203 -11.73 -10.20 4.00
N MET A 204 -10.99 -9.27 3.43
CA MET A 204 -9.68 -9.51 2.83
C MET A 204 -8.65 -10.14 3.78
N LEU A 205 -8.77 -9.91 5.09
CA LEU A 205 -7.91 -10.47 6.14
C LEU A 205 -8.62 -11.56 6.97
N ALA A 206 -9.86 -11.93 6.63
CA ALA A 206 -10.67 -12.89 7.40
C ALA A 206 -10.39 -14.34 6.98
N PHE A 207 -9.11 -14.72 6.96
CA PHE A 207 -8.67 -16.09 6.70
C PHE A 207 -7.46 -16.43 7.55
N GLU A 208 -7.25 -17.73 7.74
CA GLU A 208 -6.02 -18.28 8.32
C GLU A 208 -5.30 -19.09 7.25
N ALA A 209 -4.00 -18.92 7.15
CA ALA A 209 -3.13 -19.69 6.26
C ALA A 209 -1.77 -19.85 6.91
N ALA A 210 -1.09 -20.95 6.59
CA ALA A 210 0.28 -21.18 7.03
C ALA A 210 1.20 -20.05 6.48
N GLU A 211 2.24 -19.73 7.24
CA GLU A 211 3.14 -18.63 6.88
C GLU A 211 3.84 -18.89 5.54
N GLU A 212 4.21 -20.13 5.27
CA GLU A 212 4.82 -20.54 4.00
C GLU A 212 3.90 -20.28 2.80
N VAL A 213 2.59 -20.51 2.97
CA VAL A 213 1.58 -20.24 1.93
C VAL A 213 1.45 -18.73 1.69
N CYS A 214 1.46 -17.93 2.76
CA CYS A 214 1.45 -16.46 2.64
C CYS A 214 2.73 -15.95 1.97
N ALA A 215 3.89 -16.50 2.31
CA ALA A 215 5.17 -16.12 1.74
C ALA A 215 5.24 -16.48 0.25
N GLU A 216 4.78 -17.67 -0.15
CA GLU A 216 4.74 -18.12 -1.54
C GLU A 216 3.81 -17.24 -2.40
N ALA A 217 2.58 -17.05 -1.95
CA ALA A 217 1.62 -16.17 -2.62
C ALA A 217 2.12 -14.72 -2.67
N GLY A 218 2.73 -14.24 -1.58
CA GLY A 218 3.33 -12.91 -1.48
C GLY A 218 4.51 -12.71 -2.43
N ALA A 219 5.35 -13.74 -2.64
CA ALA A 219 6.43 -13.66 -3.61
C ALA A 219 5.92 -13.58 -5.07
N ALA A 220 4.83 -14.28 -5.38
CA ALA A 220 4.19 -14.19 -6.69
C ALA A 220 3.51 -12.82 -6.89
N ALA A 221 2.78 -12.32 -5.88
CA ALA A 221 2.12 -11.02 -5.91
C ALA A 221 3.14 -9.88 -6.09
N GLU A 222 4.26 -9.90 -5.37
CA GLU A 222 5.36 -8.95 -5.50
C GLU A 222 5.92 -8.88 -6.91
N ARG A 223 6.22 -10.05 -7.51
CA ARG A 223 6.72 -10.10 -8.89
C ARG A 223 5.67 -9.60 -9.88
N TYR A 224 4.40 -9.88 -9.61
CA TYR A 224 3.30 -9.38 -10.42
C TYR A 224 3.20 -7.85 -10.35
N VAL A 225 3.23 -7.26 -9.14
CA VAL A 225 3.28 -5.81 -8.96
C VAL A 225 4.44 -5.19 -9.71
N ALA A 226 5.65 -5.74 -9.57
CA ALA A 226 6.84 -5.22 -10.27
C ALA A 226 6.68 -5.27 -11.79
N ALA A 227 6.11 -6.36 -12.32
CA ALA A 227 5.86 -6.54 -13.75
C ALA A 227 4.82 -5.52 -14.28
N GLN A 228 3.69 -5.35 -13.58
CA GLN A 228 2.65 -4.40 -13.99
C GLN A 228 3.09 -2.94 -13.85
N CYS A 229 3.88 -2.62 -12.84
CA CYS A 229 4.44 -1.28 -12.64
C CYS A 229 5.64 -0.99 -13.57
N GLY A 230 6.23 -1.99 -14.22
CA GLY A 230 7.41 -1.88 -15.06
C GLY A 230 8.67 -1.44 -14.29
N ARG A 231 8.73 -1.68 -12.98
CA ARG A 231 9.84 -1.26 -12.13
C ARG A 231 9.93 -2.06 -10.82
N GLU A 232 11.11 -2.01 -10.23
CA GLU A 232 11.33 -2.44 -8.85
C GLU A 232 11.22 -1.24 -7.88
N PHE A 233 10.84 -1.51 -6.63
CA PHE A 233 10.70 -0.52 -5.58
C PHE A 233 11.82 -0.66 -4.55
N ARG A 234 12.62 0.41 -4.36
CA ARG A 234 13.69 0.43 -3.35
C ARG A 234 13.14 0.27 -1.93
N SER A 235 11.94 0.76 -1.66
CA SER A 235 11.25 0.58 -0.39
C SER A 235 10.94 -0.89 -0.09
N LEU A 236 10.68 -1.71 -1.11
CA LEU A 236 10.53 -3.15 -0.95
C LEU A 236 11.84 -3.83 -0.56
N ALA A 237 12.93 -3.48 -1.24
CA ALA A 237 14.26 -4.00 -0.88
C ALA A 237 14.64 -3.62 0.56
N TYR A 238 14.33 -2.39 0.96
CA TYR A 238 14.52 -1.93 2.33
C TYR A 238 13.64 -2.70 3.33
N TYR A 239 12.34 -2.90 3.04
CA TYR A 239 11.46 -3.72 3.89
C TYR A 239 12.04 -5.13 4.09
N LYS A 240 12.46 -5.80 3.02
CA LYS A 240 13.05 -7.14 3.12
C LYS A 240 14.28 -7.16 4.02
N SER A 241 15.18 -6.18 3.88
CA SER A 241 16.37 -6.09 4.72
C SER A 241 16.03 -5.85 6.21
N MET A 242 15.01 -5.07 6.51
CA MET A 242 14.58 -4.83 7.89
C MET A 242 13.88 -6.03 8.49
N ARG A 243 13.00 -6.70 7.75
CA ARG A 243 12.37 -7.95 8.18
C ARG A 243 13.40 -9.00 8.52
N ASP A 244 14.36 -9.27 7.61
CA ASP A 244 15.37 -10.32 7.78
C ASP A 244 16.37 -10.03 8.93
N THR A 245 16.41 -8.78 9.42
CA THR A 245 17.29 -8.37 10.53
C THR A 245 16.57 -8.41 11.89
N PHE A 246 15.26 -8.16 11.94
CA PHE A 246 14.52 -7.90 13.18
C PHE A 246 13.35 -8.87 13.42
N CYS A 247 13.05 -9.77 12.52
CA CYS A 247 12.11 -10.88 12.66
C CYS A 247 12.84 -12.21 12.56
#